data_709825845fec8765a959d09ced260ba4
#
_entry.id   709825845fec8765a959d09ced260ba4
#
_cell.length_a   1.000
_cell.length_b   1.000
_cell.length_c   1.000
_cell.angle_alpha   90.00
_cell.angle_beta   90.00
_cell.angle_gamma   90.00
#
_symmetry.space_group_name_H-M   'P 1'
#
loop_
_entity.id
_entity.type
_entity.pdbx_description
1 polymer ?
#
loop_
_entity_poly.entity_id
_entity_poly.type
_entity_poly.pdbx_seq_one_letter_code
_entity_poly.pdbx_strand_id
1 'polypeptide(L)'
;MYRKILKIITVLFMALVIIVPVTVKKLPAINEKYAMAEELENNVLQNYVRASALAKEKKNPDDILKSTDNQDGDLKIELPASVGKSKQDVSVETDYLTQTVYVKLKTDEENYFTDYSITGNSDYIDSMQYYKNDGAGVIAIATDKLYETKYLIKNGSLYIKFVNLHDIYDKVVVIDAGHGSRMSGAVRNGVYEKDINLDIVLALKNLLDDYSGDKKIGVFYTRTTDVNPTLQQRAALANKADADLFISVHCNSYETGNFTAIHGTQVLYS
;
A
#
# COMPACT_ATOMS: atom_id res chain seq x y z
N MET A 1 27.24 -3.91 -11.24
CA MET A 1 26.00 -3.11 -11.42
C MET A 1 25.36 -2.76 -10.08
N TYR A 2 25.15 -3.71 -9.19
CA TYR A 2 24.62 -3.53 -7.83
C TYR A 2 25.34 -2.42 -7.01
N ARG A 3 26.67 -2.37 -7.09
CA ARG A 3 27.48 -1.34 -6.43
C ARG A 3 27.23 0.10 -6.94
N LYS A 4 26.74 0.29 -8.17
CA LYS A 4 26.42 1.65 -8.69
C LYS A 4 25.08 2.14 -8.18
N ILE A 5 24.06 1.26 -8.12
CA ILE A 5 22.73 1.59 -7.58
C ILE A 5 22.85 1.87 -6.08
N LEU A 6 23.55 1.03 -5.34
CA LEU A 6 23.80 1.24 -3.92
C LEU A 6 24.56 2.56 -3.65
N LYS A 7 25.53 2.92 -4.50
CA LYS A 7 26.25 4.20 -4.41
C LYS A 7 25.35 5.40 -4.69
N ILE A 8 24.43 5.31 -5.65
CA ILE A 8 23.47 6.38 -5.94
C ILE A 8 22.53 6.57 -4.76
N ILE A 9 21.97 5.49 -4.21
CA ILE A 9 21.11 5.55 -3.01
C ILE A 9 21.89 6.10 -1.82
N THR A 10 23.13 5.69 -1.60
CA THR A 10 23.97 6.18 -0.49
C THR A 10 24.35 7.65 -0.66
N VAL A 11 24.66 8.11 -1.87
CA VAL A 11 24.98 9.53 -2.15
C VAL A 11 23.74 10.41 -2.01
N LEU A 12 22.57 9.95 -2.49
CA LEU A 12 21.30 10.67 -2.34
C LEU A 12 20.88 10.72 -0.86
N PHE A 13 21.09 9.63 -0.10
CA PHE A 13 20.80 9.59 1.33
C PHE A 13 21.72 10.54 2.13
N MET A 14 23.04 10.60 1.79
CA MET A 14 23.97 11.53 2.42
C MET A 14 23.67 13.01 2.06
N ALA A 15 23.26 13.30 0.83
CA ALA A 15 22.85 14.64 0.43
C ALA A 15 21.60 15.10 1.20
N LEU A 16 20.63 14.19 1.45
CA LEU A 16 19.40 14.48 2.18
C LEU A 16 19.67 14.79 3.66
N VAL A 17 20.57 14.05 4.31
CA VAL A 17 20.96 14.26 5.72
C VAL A 17 21.62 15.62 5.96
N ILE A 18 22.25 16.20 4.93
CA ILE A 18 22.89 17.53 5.01
C ILE A 18 21.89 18.67 4.77
N ILE A 19 20.82 18.44 4.01
CA ILE A 19 19.82 19.47 3.65
C ILE A 19 18.74 19.65 4.71
N VAL A 20 18.37 18.60 5.44
CA VAL A 20 17.30 18.62 6.46
C VAL A 20 17.56 19.63 7.63
N PRO A 21 18.78 19.83 8.14
CA PRO A 21 18.98 20.79 9.25
C PRO A 21 18.72 22.25 8.89
N VAL A 22 18.72 22.60 7.61
CA VAL A 22 18.60 24.01 7.17
C VAL A 22 17.15 24.46 7.01
N THR A 23 16.21 23.53 6.80
CA THR A 23 14.80 23.85 6.50
C THR A 23 13.85 23.79 7.69
N VAL A 24 14.27 23.24 8.83
CA VAL A 24 13.42 23.06 10.03
C VAL A 24 13.00 24.39 10.69
N LYS A 25 13.57 25.55 10.30
CA LYS A 25 13.25 26.85 10.90
C LYS A 25 11.98 27.54 10.39
N LYS A 26 11.21 26.94 9.46
CA LYS A 26 9.98 27.58 8.94
C LYS A 26 8.85 26.56 8.77
N LEU A 27 8.18 26.18 9.85
CA LEU A 27 6.92 25.44 9.77
C LEU A 27 5.87 26.04 10.72
N PRO A 28 5.03 26.97 10.25
CA PRO A 28 3.68 27.11 10.79
C PRO A 28 2.75 26.31 9.85
N ALA A 29 2.08 25.32 10.30
CA ALA A 29 0.94 24.57 9.77
C ALA A 29 1.01 23.07 10.08
N ILE A 30 1.84 22.69 11.05
CA ILE A 30 1.96 21.27 11.46
C ILE A 30 0.63 20.79 12.06
N ASN A 31 -0.04 21.59 12.88
CA ASN A 31 -1.27 21.20 13.58
C ASN A 31 -2.47 20.90 12.67
N GLU A 32 -2.67 21.66 11.58
CA GLU A 32 -3.77 21.38 10.63
C GLU A 32 -3.52 20.12 9.80
N LYS A 33 -2.26 19.89 9.42
CA LYS A 33 -1.88 18.67 8.68
C LYS A 33 -2.05 17.41 9.54
N TYR A 34 -1.74 17.49 10.83
CA TYR A 34 -1.95 16.38 11.78
C TYR A 34 -3.43 16.12 12.05
N ALA A 35 -4.26 17.15 12.18
CA ALA A 35 -5.69 16.99 12.36
C ALA A 35 -6.36 16.31 11.14
N MET A 36 -5.99 16.70 9.91
CA MET A 36 -6.46 16.06 8.70
C MET A 36 -5.96 14.62 8.56
N ALA A 37 -4.70 14.35 8.92
CA ALA A 37 -4.15 13.00 8.87
C ALA A 37 -4.78 12.09 9.93
N GLU A 38 -5.05 12.59 11.12
CA GLU A 38 -5.73 11.86 12.19
C GLU A 38 -7.19 11.57 11.84
N GLU A 39 -7.89 12.49 11.16
CA GLU A 39 -9.23 12.31 10.67
C GLU A 39 -9.26 11.27 9.53
N LEU A 40 -8.28 11.30 8.61
CA LEU A 40 -8.15 10.33 7.53
C LEU A 40 -7.80 8.94 8.08
N GLU A 41 -6.91 8.85 9.06
CA GLU A 41 -6.54 7.59 9.73
C GLU A 41 -7.73 6.99 10.49
N ASN A 42 -8.47 7.82 11.22
CA ASN A 42 -9.68 7.38 11.91
C ASN A 42 -10.75 6.91 10.92
N ASN A 43 -10.88 7.56 9.77
CA ASN A 43 -11.79 7.12 8.72
C ASN A 43 -11.34 5.82 8.08
N VAL A 44 -10.05 5.66 7.75
CA VAL A 44 -9.50 4.41 7.19
C VAL A 44 -9.59 3.27 8.21
N LEU A 45 -9.22 3.50 9.46
CA LEU A 45 -9.31 2.51 10.52
C LEU A 45 -10.76 2.15 10.85
N GLN A 46 -11.66 3.12 10.92
CA GLN A 46 -13.10 2.91 11.14
C GLN A 46 -13.72 2.15 9.95
N ASN A 47 -13.31 2.46 8.72
CA ASN A 47 -13.77 1.74 7.54
C ASN A 47 -13.21 0.30 7.52
N TYR A 48 -11.96 0.09 7.91
CA TYR A 48 -11.36 -1.25 8.06
C TYR A 48 -12.05 -2.06 9.18
N VAL A 49 -12.26 -1.46 10.35
CA VAL A 49 -12.96 -2.10 11.48
C VAL A 49 -14.43 -2.35 11.14
N ARG A 50 -15.11 -1.42 10.48
CA ARG A 50 -16.47 -1.64 9.96
C ARG A 50 -16.50 -2.71 8.88
N ALA A 51 -15.59 -2.69 7.92
CA ALA A 51 -15.49 -3.70 6.88
C ALA A 51 -15.23 -5.09 7.49
N SER A 52 -14.31 -5.21 8.45
CA SER A 52 -14.03 -6.47 9.14
C SER A 52 -15.18 -6.93 10.04
N ALA A 53 -15.97 -6.00 10.61
CA ALA A 53 -17.15 -6.32 11.42
C ALA A 53 -18.40 -6.62 10.57
N LEU A 54 -18.49 -6.01 9.37
CA LEU A 54 -19.58 -6.23 8.41
C LEU A 54 -19.32 -7.46 7.51
N ALA A 55 -18.08 -7.85 7.34
CA ALA A 55 -17.70 -9.06 6.61
C ALA A 55 -18.12 -10.29 7.45
N LYS A 56 -19.34 -10.75 7.24
CA LYS A 56 -19.94 -11.86 7.97
C LYS A 56 -19.13 -13.15 7.85
N GLU A 57 -18.37 -13.35 6.81
CA GLU A 57 -17.55 -14.54 6.60
C GLU A 57 -16.56 -14.34 5.42
N LYS A 58 -15.28 -14.67 5.64
CA LYS A 58 -14.33 -14.83 4.53
C LYS A 58 -14.66 -16.14 3.83
N LYS A 59 -14.99 -16.08 2.56
CA LYS A 59 -15.24 -17.27 1.76
C LYS A 59 -13.95 -17.73 1.08
N ASN A 60 -13.76 -19.05 1.02
CA ASN A 60 -12.70 -19.63 0.22
C ASN A 60 -12.96 -19.31 -1.26
N PRO A 61 -11.93 -18.88 -2.03
CA PRO A 61 -12.08 -18.63 -3.45
C PRO A 61 -12.68 -19.81 -4.23
N ASP A 62 -12.30 -21.03 -3.91
CA ASP A 62 -12.80 -22.25 -4.58
C ASP A 62 -14.31 -22.47 -4.39
N ASP A 63 -14.89 -21.93 -3.32
CA ASP A 63 -16.33 -22.01 -3.06
C ASP A 63 -17.14 -20.98 -3.88
N ILE A 64 -16.46 -19.94 -4.40
CA ILE A 64 -17.09 -18.83 -5.13
C ILE A 64 -16.79 -18.91 -6.61
N LEU A 65 -15.54 -19.25 -6.97
CA LEU A 65 -15.05 -19.21 -8.33
C LEU A 65 -15.45 -20.47 -9.10
N LYS A 66 -16.02 -20.26 -10.27
CA LYS A 66 -16.15 -21.33 -11.26
C LYS A 66 -14.91 -21.29 -12.15
N SER A 67 -14.11 -22.34 -12.15
CA SER A 67 -12.93 -22.46 -13.02
C SER A 67 -13.35 -22.33 -14.48
N THR A 68 -12.87 -21.29 -15.16
CA THR A 68 -13.04 -21.10 -16.61
C THR A 68 -11.82 -20.38 -17.16
N ASP A 69 -11.43 -20.73 -18.36
CA ASP A 69 -10.40 -20.01 -19.09
C ASP A 69 -10.97 -18.69 -19.62
N ASN A 70 -10.60 -17.58 -18.99
CA ASN A 70 -11.04 -16.24 -19.38
C ASN A 70 -9.98 -15.59 -20.27
N GLN A 71 -10.24 -15.46 -21.57
CA GLN A 71 -9.31 -14.83 -22.51
C GLN A 71 -9.05 -13.33 -22.22
N ASP A 72 -10.00 -12.63 -21.59
CA ASP A 72 -9.93 -11.19 -21.33
C ASP A 72 -9.31 -10.85 -19.96
N GLY A 73 -9.08 -11.82 -19.05
CA GLY A 73 -8.50 -11.62 -17.72
C GLY A 73 -8.46 -12.88 -16.89
N ASP A 74 -7.79 -12.82 -15.73
CA ASP A 74 -7.67 -13.94 -14.79
C ASP A 74 -8.95 -14.11 -13.97
N LEU A 75 -9.71 -13.03 -13.77
CA LEU A 75 -10.96 -13.00 -13.04
C LEU A 75 -12.03 -12.29 -13.86
N LYS A 76 -13.21 -12.88 -13.96
CA LYS A 76 -14.41 -12.29 -14.55
C LYS A 76 -15.48 -12.18 -13.49
N ILE A 77 -15.99 -10.98 -13.29
CA ILE A 77 -17.02 -10.60 -12.32
C ILE A 77 -18.26 -10.14 -13.10
N GLU A 78 -19.37 -10.85 -12.99
CA GLU A 78 -20.63 -10.47 -13.60
C GLU A 78 -21.16 -9.20 -12.91
N LEU A 79 -21.57 -8.20 -13.69
CA LEU A 79 -22.07 -6.94 -13.15
C LEU A 79 -23.60 -6.91 -13.10
N PRO A 80 -24.21 -6.38 -12.01
CA PRO A 80 -25.64 -6.09 -11.99
C PRO A 80 -26.07 -5.23 -13.17
N ALA A 81 -27.28 -5.44 -13.69
CA ALA A 81 -27.80 -4.69 -14.83
C ALA A 81 -27.86 -3.16 -14.61
N SER A 82 -27.86 -2.74 -13.33
CA SER A 82 -27.78 -1.34 -12.90
C SER A 82 -26.38 -0.75 -12.99
N VAL A 83 -25.34 -1.61 -13.03
CA VAL A 83 -23.91 -1.26 -12.98
C VAL A 83 -23.29 -1.39 -14.36
N GLY A 84 -22.25 -0.61 -14.63
CA GLY A 84 -21.49 -0.69 -15.88
C GLY A 84 -22.05 0.12 -17.04
N LYS A 85 -23.09 0.91 -16.81
CA LYS A 85 -23.58 1.91 -17.78
C LYS A 85 -22.69 3.14 -17.87
N SER A 86 -21.93 3.40 -16.81
CA SER A 86 -20.94 4.47 -16.71
C SER A 86 -19.64 3.92 -16.12
N LYS A 87 -18.47 4.46 -16.54
CA LYS A 87 -17.18 4.16 -15.91
C LYS A 87 -17.13 4.57 -14.42
N GLN A 88 -18.05 5.44 -13.99
CA GLN A 88 -18.16 5.88 -12.59
C GLN A 88 -18.92 4.89 -11.71
N ASP A 89 -19.56 3.87 -12.29
CA ASP A 89 -20.33 2.88 -11.54
C ASP A 89 -19.45 1.77 -10.98
N VAL A 90 -18.20 1.65 -11.48
CA VAL A 90 -17.23 0.64 -11.09
C VAL A 90 -15.87 1.28 -10.88
N SER A 91 -15.24 1.05 -9.73
CA SER A 91 -13.82 1.33 -9.53
C SER A 91 -13.09 0.08 -9.04
N VAL A 92 -11.82 -0.03 -9.44
CA VAL A 92 -10.92 -1.09 -8.99
C VAL A 92 -9.69 -0.40 -8.40
N GLU A 93 -9.43 -0.65 -7.14
CA GLU A 93 -8.34 -0.05 -6.37
C GLU A 93 -7.55 -1.14 -5.68
N THR A 94 -6.22 -1.03 -5.67
CA THR A 94 -5.35 -1.97 -4.96
C THR A 94 -4.78 -1.29 -3.71
N ASP A 95 -5.04 -1.88 -2.56
CA ASP A 95 -4.32 -1.56 -1.33
C ASP A 95 -3.06 -2.45 -1.27
N TYR A 96 -1.94 -1.86 -1.58
CA TYR A 96 -0.65 -2.58 -1.59
C TYR A 96 -0.24 -3.07 -0.21
N LEU A 97 -0.58 -2.33 0.86
CA LEU A 97 -0.19 -2.70 2.22
C LEU A 97 -0.91 -3.96 2.71
N THR A 98 -2.18 -4.12 2.34
CA THR A 98 -2.98 -5.30 2.72
C THR A 98 -3.07 -6.35 1.61
N GLN A 99 -2.45 -6.10 0.45
CA GLN A 99 -2.52 -6.92 -0.75
C GLN A 99 -3.98 -7.26 -1.12
N THR A 100 -4.83 -6.24 -1.11
CA THR A 100 -6.26 -6.41 -1.35
C THR A 100 -6.70 -5.56 -2.53
N VAL A 101 -7.36 -6.18 -3.49
CA VAL A 101 -8.01 -5.48 -4.59
C VAL A 101 -9.47 -5.24 -4.22
N TYR A 102 -9.87 -3.98 -4.20
CA TYR A 102 -11.24 -3.56 -3.91
C TYR A 102 -11.94 -3.24 -5.22
N VAL A 103 -12.99 -3.99 -5.52
CA VAL A 103 -13.93 -3.68 -6.59
C VAL A 103 -15.15 -3.02 -5.96
N LYS A 104 -15.33 -1.73 -6.21
CA LYS A 104 -16.47 -0.97 -5.71
C LYS A 104 -17.51 -0.87 -6.83
N LEU A 105 -18.73 -1.27 -6.53
CA LEU A 105 -19.87 -1.30 -7.45
C LEU A 105 -20.97 -0.41 -6.91
N LYS A 106 -21.49 0.51 -7.74
CA LYS A 106 -22.65 1.31 -7.37
C LYS A 106 -23.93 0.48 -7.48
N THR A 107 -24.19 -0.32 -6.45
CA THR A 107 -25.30 -1.28 -6.42
C THR A 107 -25.89 -1.39 -5.03
N ASP A 108 -27.19 -1.71 -4.97
CA ASP A 108 -27.93 -1.99 -3.74
C ASP A 108 -28.00 -3.48 -3.40
N GLU A 109 -27.32 -4.34 -4.16
CA GLU A 109 -27.30 -5.78 -3.94
C GLU A 109 -26.78 -6.12 -2.54
N GLU A 110 -27.49 -7.03 -1.84
CA GLU A 110 -27.14 -7.47 -0.48
C GLU A 110 -26.36 -8.78 -0.47
N ASN A 111 -26.62 -9.65 -1.44
CA ASN A 111 -26.09 -11.02 -1.48
C ASN A 111 -25.38 -11.31 -2.82
N TYR A 112 -24.40 -10.47 -3.16
CA TYR A 112 -23.75 -10.49 -4.45
C TYR A 112 -23.30 -11.88 -4.92
N PHE A 113 -22.64 -12.66 -4.06
CA PHE A 113 -22.11 -13.98 -4.42
C PHE A 113 -23.19 -15.04 -4.66
N THR A 114 -24.44 -14.78 -4.24
CA THR A 114 -25.58 -15.66 -4.51
C THR A 114 -26.18 -15.37 -5.90
N ASP A 115 -26.23 -14.10 -6.25
CA ASP A 115 -27.02 -13.62 -7.38
C ASP A 115 -26.19 -13.41 -8.65
N TYR A 116 -24.88 -13.23 -8.49
CA TYR A 116 -23.94 -12.99 -9.60
C TYR A 116 -22.78 -13.95 -9.60
N SER A 117 -22.34 -14.35 -10.77
CA SER A 117 -21.23 -15.28 -10.91
C SER A 117 -19.88 -14.56 -10.98
N ILE A 118 -18.91 -15.17 -10.31
CA ILE A 118 -17.49 -14.86 -10.48
C ILE A 118 -16.80 -16.09 -11.01
N THR A 119 -16.04 -15.92 -12.09
CA THR A 119 -15.33 -17.02 -12.75
C THR A 119 -13.88 -16.65 -12.95
N GLY A 120 -12.98 -17.60 -12.84
CA GLY A 120 -11.55 -17.35 -13.04
C GLY A 120 -10.64 -18.37 -12.38
N ASN A 121 -9.37 -18.00 -12.26
CA ASN A 121 -8.35 -18.81 -11.61
C ASN A 121 -8.19 -18.36 -10.15
N SER A 122 -8.32 -19.31 -9.21
CA SER A 122 -8.16 -19.08 -7.77
C SER A 122 -6.70 -18.98 -7.33
N ASP A 123 -5.73 -19.36 -8.18
CA ASP A 123 -4.30 -19.40 -7.81
C ASP A 123 -3.73 -18.05 -7.34
N TYR A 124 -4.36 -16.93 -7.73
CA TYR A 124 -3.95 -15.58 -7.33
C TYR A 124 -4.62 -15.07 -6.05
N ILE A 125 -5.57 -15.83 -5.48
CA ILE A 125 -6.54 -15.31 -4.51
C ILE A 125 -6.51 -16.10 -3.21
N ASP A 126 -6.20 -15.42 -2.10
CA ASP A 126 -6.25 -16.00 -0.75
C ASP A 126 -7.68 -16.03 -0.20
N SER A 127 -8.46 -14.99 -0.46
CA SER A 127 -9.85 -14.92 0.02
C SER A 127 -10.64 -13.83 -0.70
N MET A 128 -11.97 -13.96 -0.69
CA MET A 128 -12.91 -12.96 -1.20
C MET A 128 -13.98 -12.65 -0.17
N GLN A 129 -14.42 -11.39 -0.15
CA GLN A 129 -15.52 -10.92 0.71
C GLN A 129 -16.39 -9.94 -0.07
N TYR A 130 -17.68 -9.91 0.26
CA TYR A 130 -18.59 -8.87 -0.20
C TYR A 130 -19.24 -8.18 1.00
N TYR A 131 -19.29 -6.86 0.95
CA TYR A 131 -19.97 -6.05 1.95
C TYR A 131 -20.46 -4.74 1.35
N LYS A 132 -21.39 -4.08 2.03
CA LYS A 132 -21.88 -2.74 1.66
C LYS A 132 -21.09 -1.67 2.41
N ASN A 133 -20.68 -0.64 1.71
CA ASN A 133 -20.03 0.54 2.30
C ASN A 133 -20.49 1.81 1.55
N ASP A 134 -21.04 2.78 2.28
CA ASP A 134 -21.45 4.09 1.79
C ASP A 134 -22.33 4.04 0.51
N GLY A 135 -23.28 3.10 0.48
CA GLY A 135 -24.20 2.94 -0.67
C GLY A 135 -23.59 2.24 -1.89
N ALA A 136 -22.39 1.69 -1.74
CA ALA A 136 -21.76 0.85 -2.76
C ALA A 136 -21.60 -0.59 -2.27
N GLY A 137 -21.69 -1.56 -3.17
CA GLY A 137 -21.25 -2.91 -2.93
C GLY A 137 -19.73 -2.98 -3.13
N VAL A 138 -19.01 -3.64 -2.23
CA VAL A 138 -17.56 -3.81 -2.30
C VAL A 138 -17.20 -5.28 -2.31
N ILE A 139 -16.50 -5.71 -3.36
CA ILE A 139 -15.84 -7.03 -3.39
C ILE A 139 -14.39 -6.79 -3.02
N ALA A 140 -13.96 -7.32 -1.87
CA ALA A 140 -12.58 -7.29 -1.42
C ALA A 140 -11.92 -8.64 -1.77
N ILE A 141 -10.85 -8.59 -2.55
CA ILE A 141 -10.11 -9.74 -3.05
C ILE A 141 -8.70 -9.68 -2.47
N ALA A 142 -8.44 -10.51 -1.46
CA ALA A 142 -7.09 -10.65 -0.91
C ALA A 142 -6.27 -11.58 -1.83
N THR A 143 -5.06 -11.16 -2.19
CA THR A 143 -4.20 -11.87 -3.13
C THR A 143 -3.03 -12.58 -2.42
N ASP A 144 -2.57 -13.70 -2.98
CA ASP A 144 -1.43 -14.48 -2.51
C ASP A 144 -0.11 -13.70 -2.58
N LYS A 145 0.04 -12.84 -3.61
CA LYS A 145 1.15 -11.92 -3.82
C LYS A 145 0.65 -10.51 -4.06
N LEU A 146 1.57 -9.57 -4.14
CA LEU A 146 1.27 -8.23 -4.62
C LEU A 146 1.31 -8.22 -6.16
N TYR A 147 0.21 -7.75 -6.76
CA TYR A 147 0.05 -7.61 -8.20
C TYR A 147 -0.28 -6.18 -8.59
N GLU A 148 0.17 -5.77 -9.76
CA GLU A 148 -0.49 -4.69 -10.48
C GLU A 148 -1.76 -5.23 -11.12
N THR A 149 -2.85 -4.48 -11.02
CA THR A 149 -4.13 -4.87 -11.58
C THR A 149 -4.47 -4.07 -12.83
N LYS A 150 -4.87 -4.79 -13.89
CA LYS A 150 -5.48 -4.20 -15.08
C LYS A 150 -6.92 -4.67 -15.14
N TYR A 151 -7.82 -3.81 -15.56
CA TYR A 151 -9.22 -4.20 -15.70
C TYR A 151 -9.87 -3.61 -16.94
N LEU A 152 -10.91 -4.29 -17.41
CA LEU A 152 -11.79 -3.81 -18.46
C LEU A 152 -13.23 -4.23 -18.17
N ILE A 153 -14.19 -3.44 -18.66
CA ILE A 153 -15.61 -3.76 -18.61
C ILE A 153 -16.06 -4.10 -20.03
N LYS A 154 -16.65 -5.28 -20.20
CA LYS A 154 -17.09 -5.79 -21.49
C LYS A 154 -18.30 -6.70 -21.31
N ASN A 155 -19.35 -6.50 -22.10
CA ASN A 155 -20.54 -7.37 -22.15
C ASN A 155 -21.15 -7.63 -20.75
N GLY A 156 -21.33 -6.58 -19.92
CA GLY A 156 -21.92 -6.71 -18.60
C GLY A 156 -21.04 -7.41 -17.57
N SER A 157 -19.76 -7.53 -17.83
CA SER A 157 -18.80 -8.13 -16.89
C SER A 157 -17.56 -7.26 -16.73
N LEU A 158 -16.99 -7.27 -15.54
CA LEU A 158 -15.69 -6.73 -15.22
C LEU A 158 -14.65 -7.87 -15.32
N TYR A 159 -13.59 -7.64 -16.07
CA TYR A 159 -12.45 -8.54 -16.17
C TYR A 159 -11.25 -7.91 -15.46
N ILE A 160 -10.61 -8.67 -14.59
CA ILE A 160 -9.40 -8.25 -13.86
C ILE A 160 -8.27 -9.18 -14.28
N LYS A 161 -7.11 -8.58 -14.57
CA LYS A 161 -5.86 -9.28 -14.81
C LYS A 161 -4.87 -8.91 -13.72
N PHE A 162 -4.31 -9.93 -13.08
CA PHE A 162 -3.23 -9.81 -12.11
C PHE A 162 -1.89 -9.91 -12.85
N VAL A 163 -1.06 -8.87 -12.74
CA VAL A 163 0.24 -8.81 -13.43
C VAL A 163 1.34 -8.85 -12.38
N ASN A 164 2.23 -9.82 -12.47
CA ASN A 164 3.39 -9.92 -11.60
C ASN A 164 4.22 -8.64 -11.68
N LEU A 165 4.73 -8.18 -10.56
CA LEU A 165 5.54 -6.96 -10.51
C LEU A 165 6.82 -7.11 -11.34
N HIS A 166 7.45 -8.29 -11.32
CA HIS A 166 8.67 -8.56 -12.12
C HIS A 166 8.42 -8.72 -13.63
N ASP A 167 7.15 -8.83 -14.07
CA ASP A 167 6.79 -8.73 -15.49
C ASP A 167 6.74 -7.27 -15.97
N ILE A 168 6.67 -6.32 -15.01
CA ILE A 168 6.56 -4.88 -15.29
C ILE A 168 7.86 -4.14 -14.95
N TYR A 169 8.50 -4.52 -13.84
CA TYR A 169 9.65 -3.84 -13.27
C TYR A 169 10.90 -4.72 -13.30
N ASP A 170 12.02 -4.14 -13.68
CA ASP A 170 13.33 -4.81 -13.60
C ASP A 170 13.77 -5.06 -12.15
N LYS A 171 13.30 -4.20 -11.23
CA LYS A 171 13.54 -4.28 -9.80
C LYS A 171 12.33 -3.80 -9.03
N VAL A 172 12.08 -4.46 -7.90
CA VAL A 172 11.03 -4.12 -6.95
C VAL A 172 11.67 -3.73 -5.62
N VAL A 173 11.34 -2.54 -5.13
CA VAL A 173 11.87 -1.99 -3.88
C VAL A 173 10.72 -1.64 -2.95
N VAL A 174 10.81 -2.06 -1.70
CA VAL A 174 9.88 -1.63 -0.65
C VAL A 174 10.61 -0.69 0.29
N ILE A 175 10.03 0.49 0.54
CA ILE A 175 10.56 1.51 1.43
C ILE A 175 9.62 1.66 2.62
N ASP A 176 10.19 1.52 3.81
CA ASP A 176 9.48 1.58 5.07
C ASP A 176 9.86 2.84 5.84
N ALA A 177 8.87 3.68 6.16
CA ALA A 177 9.03 4.75 7.12
C ALA A 177 8.68 4.21 8.51
N GLY A 178 9.68 3.99 9.36
CA GLY A 178 9.49 3.41 10.68
C GLY A 178 8.54 4.22 11.58
N HIS A 179 7.86 3.55 12.51
CA HIS A 179 6.86 4.12 13.41
C HIS A 179 5.63 4.70 12.67
N GLY A 180 4.85 5.57 13.33
CA GLY A 180 3.67 6.23 12.77
C GLY A 180 2.54 6.34 13.78
N SER A 181 1.60 7.26 13.56
CA SER A 181 0.45 7.50 14.44
C SER A 181 0.87 7.60 15.92
N ARG A 182 0.30 6.78 16.78
CA ARG A 182 0.60 6.76 18.24
C ARG A 182 1.99 6.23 18.58
N MET A 183 2.67 5.56 17.66
CA MET A 183 4.03 5.07 17.85
C MET A 183 5.03 6.13 17.39
N SER A 184 5.39 7.03 18.30
CA SER A 184 6.25 8.19 18.01
C SER A 184 7.70 7.82 17.62
N GLY A 185 8.18 6.64 18.04
CA GLY A 185 9.60 6.37 18.07
C GLY A 185 10.30 7.23 19.11
N ALA A 186 11.56 7.56 18.89
CA ALA A 186 12.32 8.47 19.74
C ALA A 186 11.72 9.88 19.73
N VAL A 187 11.72 10.53 20.90
CA VAL A 187 11.18 11.90 21.07
C VAL A 187 12.23 12.78 21.73
N ARG A 188 12.53 13.94 21.12
CA ARG A 188 13.41 14.92 21.72
C ARG A 188 13.01 16.34 21.34
N ASN A 189 12.85 17.23 22.32
CA ASN A 189 12.50 18.64 22.10
C ASN A 189 11.24 18.84 21.24
N GLY A 190 10.23 17.99 21.37
CA GLY A 190 9.01 18.04 20.57
C GLY A 190 9.15 17.52 19.14
N VAL A 191 10.30 16.94 18.79
CA VAL A 191 10.51 16.28 17.49
C VAL A 191 10.32 14.78 17.67
N TYR A 192 9.55 14.17 16.78
CA TYR A 192 9.22 12.74 16.80
C TYR A 192 9.95 12.01 15.67
N GLU A 193 10.52 10.85 15.97
CA GLU A 193 11.20 9.99 14.98
C GLU A 193 10.29 9.65 13.81
N LYS A 194 9.03 9.33 14.09
CA LYS A 194 8.04 8.98 13.05
C LYS A 194 7.92 10.03 11.95
N ASP A 195 8.01 11.33 12.33
CA ASP A 195 7.87 12.44 11.39
C ASP A 195 9.11 12.59 10.53
N ILE A 196 10.30 12.49 11.15
CA ILE A 196 11.57 12.50 10.42
C ILE A 196 11.63 11.35 9.41
N ASN A 197 11.26 10.14 9.85
CA ASN A 197 11.25 8.97 8.98
C ASN A 197 10.31 9.15 7.79
N LEU A 198 9.11 9.70 8.02
CA LEU A 198 8.14 9.99 6.97
C LEU A 198 8.66 11.06 6.00
N ASP A 199 9.22 12.15 6.51
CA ASP A 199 9.75 13.24 5.69
C ASP A 199 10.90 12.74 4.78
N ILE A 200 11.78 11.90 5.32
CA ILE A 200 12.87 11.28 4.55
C ILE A 200 12.29 10.40 3.43
N VAL A 201 11.31 9.56 3.75
CA VAL A 201 10.69 8.67 2.77
C VAL A 201 9.93 9.45 1.71
N LEU A 202 9.21 10.52 2.07
CA LEU A 202 8.49 11.37 1.10
C LEU A 202 9.45 12.14 0.20
N ALA A 203 10.57 12.62 0.73
CA ALA A 203 11.60 13.26 -0.08
C ALA A 203 12.25 12.26 -1.07
N LEU A 204 12.52 11.03 -0.60
CA LEU A 204 13.02 9.95 -1.46
C LEU A 204 12.00 9.55 -2.52
N LYS A 205 10.71 9.48 -2.15
CA LYS A 205 9.62 9.22 -3.09
C LYS A 205 9.62 10.22 -4.25
N ASN A 206 9.69 11.52 -3.96
CA ASN A 206 9.72 12.55 -5.00
C ASN A 206 10.90 12.36 -5.97
N LEU A 207 12.08 11.99 -5.44
CA LEU A 207 13.26 11.73 -6.29
C LEU A 207 13.11 10.46 -7.12
N LEU A 208 12.45 9.43 -6.60
CA LEU A 208 12.23 8.16 -7.31
C LEU A 208 11.10 8.26 -8.33
N ASP A 209 10.08 9.07 -8.08
CA ASP A 209 9.01 9.34 -9.04
C ASP A 209 9.54 10.05 -10.31
N ASP A 210 10.58 10.90 -10.16
CA ASP A 210 11.26 11.59 -11.25
C ASP A 210 12.38 10.77 -11.90
N TYR A 211 12.62 9.53 -11.42
CA TYR A 211 13.70 8.69 -11.92
C TYR A 211 13.45 8.20 -13.35
N SER A 212 14.33 8.55 -14.26
CA SER A 212 14.28 8.19 -15.69
C SER A 212 15.50 7.40 -16.17
N GLY A 213 16.05 6.54 -15.28
CA GLY A 213 17.20 5.70 -15.63
C GLY A 213 16.84 4.51 -16.53
N ASP A 214 17.86 3.78 -16.98
CA ASP A 214 17.74 2.64 -17.92
C ASP A 214 16.92 1.45 -17.36
N LYS A 215 16.70 1.40 -16.03
CA LYS A 215 15.98 0.33 -15.38
C LYS A 215 14.63 0.80 -14.86
N LYS A 216 13.60 0.04 -15.15
CA LYS A 216 12.27 0.27 -14.62
C LYS A 216 12.20 -0.28 -13.19
N ILE A 217 12.03 0.60 -12.22
CA ILE A 217 11.99 0.24 -10.79
C ILE A 217 10.57 0.45 -10.28
N GLY A 218 9.97 -0.62 -9.72
CA GLY A 218 8.74 -0.54 -8.94
C GLY A 218 9.07 -0.20 -7.50
N VAL A 219 8.50 0.88 -6.97
CA VAL A 219 8.73 1.31 -5.59
C VAL A 219 7.42 1.33 -4.83
N PHE A 220 7.38 0.60 -3.72
CA PHE A 220 6.22 0.50 -2.85
C PHE A 220 6.58 1.01 -1.45
N TYR A 221 5.62 1.66 -0.79
CA TYR A 221 5.84 2.31 0.50
C TYR A 221 4.94 1.68 1.56
N THR A 222 5.48 1.41 2.74
CA THR A 222 4.66 0.91 3.85
C THR A 222 3.69 1.97 4.35
N ARG A 223 4.09 3.24 4.29
CA ARG A 223 3.25 4.39 4.54
C ARG A 223 3.77 5.64 3.84
N THR A 224 2.85 6.51 3.45
CA THR A 224 3.10 7.85 2.90
C THR A 224 2.35 8.94 3.67
N THR A 225 1.71 8.55 4.76
CA THR A 225 1.00 9.43 5.72
C THR A 225 1.33 9.00 7.14
N ASP A 226 0.80 9.71 8.15
CA ASP A 226 1.04 9.37 9.56
C ASP A 226 0.14 8.22 10.04
N VAL A 227 0.16 7.09 9.33
CA VAL A 227 -0.43 5.82 9.75
C VAL A 227 0.64 4.91 10.35
N ASN A 228 0.24 3.91 11.15
CA ASN A 228 1.17 2.96 11.75
C ASN A 228 0.90 1.52 11.30
N PRO A 229 1.42 1.08 10.16
CA PRO A 229 1.38 -0.32 9.77
C PRO A 229 2.06 -1.21 10.81
N THR A 230 1.46 -2.36 11.08
CA THR A 230 2.08 -3.36 11.97
C THR A 230 3.36 -3.92 11.37
N LEU A 231 4.26 -4.47 12.20
CA LEU A 231 5.48 -5.12 11.72
C LEU A 231 5.18 -6.24 10.71
N GLN A 232 4.09 -6.97 10.95
CA GLN A 232 3.63 -8.03 10.05
C GLN A 232 3.20 -7.48 8.68
N GLN A 233 2.48 -6.34 8.63
CA GLN A 233 2.08 -5.69 7.37
C GLN A 233 3.30 -5.17 6.60
N ARG A 234 4.28 -4.58 7.29
CA ARG A 234 5.53 -4.10 6.68
C ARG A 234 6.31 -5.26 6.03
N ALA A 235 6.49 -6.35 6.76
CA ALA A 235 7.14 -7.56 6.27
C ALA A 235 6.33 -8.24 5.16
N ALA A 236 5.00 -8.32 5.31
CA ALA A 236 4.12 -8.92 4.31
C ALA A 236 4.18 -8.16 2.98
N LEU A 237 4.22 -6.82 3.00
CA LEU A 237 4.35 -6.02 1.78
C LEU A 237 5.64 -6.40 1.02
N ALA A 238 6.78 -6.48 1.71
CA ALA A 238 8.04 -6.84 1.08
C ALA A 238 8.03 -8.27 0.52
N ASN A 239 7.54 -9.23 1.32
CA ASN A 239 7.52 -10.65 0.94
C ASN A 239 6.53 -10.92 -0.21
N LYS A 240 5.31 -10.35 -0.14
CA LYS A 240 4.30 -10.56 -1.18
C LYS A 240 4.59 -9.76 -2.45
N ALA A 241 5.36 -8.68 -2.37
CA ALA A 241 5.88 -7.97 -3.54
C ALA A 241 7.06 -8.70 -4.19
N ASP A 242 7.58 -9.77 -3.58
CA ASP A 242 8.83 -10.43 -4.01
C ASP A 242 9.95 -9.40 -4.18
N ALA A 243 10.12 -8.54 -3.17
CA ALA A 243 10.96 -7.35 -3.28
C ALA A 243 12.44 -7.72 -3.37
N ASP A 244 13.15 -7.15 -4.35
CA ASP A 244 14.61 -7.26 -4.45
C ASP A 244 15.33 -6.53 -3.31
N LEU A 245 14.68 -5.53 -2.72
CA LEU A 245 15.24 -4.73 -1.64
C LEU A 245 14.14 -4.18 -0.73
N PHE A 246 14.32 -4.35 0.57
CA PHE A 246 13.55 -3.69 1.60
C PHE A 246 14.43 -2.68 2.34
N ILE A 247 14.00 -1.42 2.44
CA ILE A 247 14.72 -0.35 3.12
C ILE A 247 13.83 0.20 4.22
N SER A 248 14.20 0.02 5.47
CA SER A 248 13.52 0.64 6.61
C SER A 248 14.32 1.83 7.14
N VAL A 249 13.64 2.96 7.27
CA VAL A 249 14.21 4.24 7.74
C VAL A 249 13.83 4.46 9.18
N HIS A 250 14.83 4.60 10.04
CA HIS A 250 14.70 4.86 11.47
C HIS A 250 15.73 5.87 11.95
N CYS A 251 15.45 6.53 13.08
CA CYS A 251 16.41 7.31 13.85
C CYS A 251 16.75 6.54 15.13
N ASN A 252 18.02 6.22 15.33
CA ASN A 252 18.44 5.57 16.55
C ASN A 252 18.47 6.58 17.73
N SER A 253 18.16 6.12 18.93
CA SER A 253 18.27 6.90 20.15
C SER A 253 18.94 6.09 21.25
N TYR A 254 19.59 6.77 22.20
CA TYR A 254 20.14 6.17 23.40
C TYR A 254 19.23 6.46 24.60
N GLU A 255 18.97 5.45 25.41
CA GLU A 255 18.05 5.53 26.57
C GLU A 255 18.52 6.50 27.68
N THR A 256 19.80 6.85 27.72
CA THR A 256 20.37 7.61 28.84
C THR A 256 20.01 9.09 28.88
N GLY A 257 19.29 9.63 27.91
CA GLY A 257 18.88 11.05 27.85
C GLY A 257 20.05 12.07 27.79
N ASN A 258 21.28 11.63 27.91
CA ASN A 258 22.48 12.46 27.86
C ASN A 258 22.95 12.64 26.40
N PHE A 259 23.63 13.75 26.13
CA PHE A 259 24.34 13.94 24.87
C PHE A 259 25.43 12.86 24.76
N THR A 260 25.40 12.12 23.67
CA THR A 260 26.47 11.18 23.32
C THR A 260 27.32 11.80 22.22
N ALA A 261 28.61 11.46 22.18
CA ALA A 261 29.50 11.79 21.06
C ALA A 261 29.21 10.93 19.81
N ILE A 262 28.28 9.98 19.93
CA ILE A 262 27.92 9.06 18.82
C ILE A 262 26.93 9.77 17.90
N HIS A 263 27.34 9.92 16.65
CA HIS A 263 26.55 10.52 15.58
C HIS A 263 26.93 9.87 14.25
N GLY A 264 26.07 10.01 13.26
CA GLY A 264 26.29 9.46 11.91
C GLY A 264 25.16 8.53 11.48
N THR A 265 25.33 7.93 10.32
CA THR A 265 24.39 6.98 9.73
C THR A 265 24.86 5.56 9.97
N GLN A 266 23.96 4.70 10.44
CA GLN A 266 24.17 3.27 10.59
C GLN A 266 23.32 2.52 9.56
N VAL A 267 23.94 1.59 8.83
CA VAL A 267 23.24 0.67 7.93
C VAL A 267 23.35 -0.73 8.51
N LEU A 268 22.21 -1.35 8.78
CA LEU A 268 22.11 -2.75 9.19
C LEU A 268 21.64 -3.57 7.97
N TYR A 269 22.24 -4.73 7.75
CA TYR A 269 21.87 -5.63 6.66
C TYR A 269 21.89 -7.07 7.16
N SER A 270 21.05 -7.93 6.58
CA SER A 270 20.97 -9.36 6.84
C SER A 270 21.50 -10.15 5.64
#